data_d143a9c32cba06347e887dba001f018c
#
_entry.id   d143a9c32cba06347e887dba001f018c
#
_cell.length_a   1.000
_cell.length_b   1.000
_cell.length_c   1.000
_cell.angle_alpha   90.00
_cell.angle_beta   90.00
_cell.angle_gamma   90.00
#
_symmetry.space_group_name_H-M   'P 1'
#
loop_
_entity.id
_entity.type
_entity.pdbx_description
1 polymer ?
#
loop_
_entity_poly.entity_id
_entity_poly.type
_entity_poly.pdbx_seq_one_letter_code
_entity_poly.pdbx_strand_id
1 'polypeptide(L)'
;ADSVGFAYRGDNSKVTVHKQRTCASELLDRIEVPQTATQLLVHVRDYTKGHPRVLPNNHPIRHGAVVGIHNGTIANDDELFAAHGIARAEPCMTVDSELIFALAEQFRGRTAHALERLVGSMATAWLDEGREELLLARGMGRPLWIGTSTQELFFASTRAALDVVEEYSSLKLRKREVREGSVLVVNGGRIVGRDSFRPDMSFEERPL
;
A
#
# COMPACT_ATOMS: atom_id res chain seq x y z
N ALA A 1 -5.57 -8.15 -15.34
CA ALA A 1 -5.10 -6.95 -14.62
C ALA A 1 -5.28 -5.71 -15.48
N ASP A 2 -5.75 -4.62 -14.90
CA ASP A 2 -6.04 -3.38 -15.62
C ASP A 2 -4.83 -2.44 -15.70
N SER A 3 -3.95 -2.57 -14.72
CA SER A 3 -2.69 -1.83 -14.66
C SER A 3 -1.70 -2.50 -13.70
N VAL A 4 -0.45 -2.11 -13.85
CA VAL A 4 0.64 -2.50 -12.96
C VAL A 4 1.48 -1.27 -12.63
N GLY A 5 2.07 -1.27 -11.45
CA GLY A 5 3.02 -0.24 -11.06
C GLY A 5 3.88 -0.65 -9.88
N PHE A 6 4.96 0.08 -9.70
CA PHE A 6 5.81 -0.03 -8.54
C PHE A 6 6.32 1.34 -8.11
N ALA A 7 6.70 1.43 -6.85
CA ALA A 7 7.40 2.58 -6.30
C ALA A 7 8.56 2.11 -5.45
N TYR A 8 9.65 2.87 -5.46
CA TYR A 8 10.80 2.59 -4.61
C TYR A 8 11.35 3.87 -3.97
N ARG A 9 11.94 3.69 -2.80
CA ARG A 9 12.70 4.75 -2.14
C ARG A 9 14.14 4.70 -2.60
N GLY A 10 14.60 5.82 -3.18
CA GLY A 10 15.99 6.04 -3.57
C GLY A 10 16.83 6.64 -2.42
N ASP A 11 18.10 6.91 -2.71
CA ASP A 11 19.10 7.42 -1.75
C ASP A 11 18.76 8.79 -1.14
N ASN A 12 17.94 9.60 -1.82
CA ASN A 12 17.57 10.95 -1.41
C ASN A 12 16.25 11.01 -0.61
N SER A 13 15.81 9.90 -0.07
CA SER A 13 14.50 9.73 0.62
C SER A 13 13.27 9.97 -0.26
N LYS A 14 13.45 10.35 -1.53
CA LYS A 14 12.35 10.52 -2.48
C LYS A 14 11.81 9.18 -2.95
N VAL A 15 10.52 9.16 -3.26
CA VAL A 15 9.85 7.98 -3.77
C VAL A 15 9.59 8.13 -5.26
N THR A 16 10.24 7.30 -6.05
CA THR A 16 10.00 7.22 -7.49
C THR A 16 8.84 6.26 -7.77
N VAL A 17 7.93 6.67 -8.67
CA VAL A 17 6.73 5.89 -9.03
C VAL A 17 6.74 5.61 -10.52
N HIS A 18 6.56 4.34 -10.87
CA HIS A 18 6.33 3.88 -12.24
C HIS A 18 5.04 3.11 -12.30
N LYS A 19 4.15 3.48 -13.21
CA LYS A 19 2.88 2.79 -13.40
C LYS A 19 2.39 2.93 -14.83
N GLN A 20 1.76 1.88 -15.33
CA GLN A 20 1.16 1.88 -16.66
C GLN A 20 0.06 0.82 -16.80
N ARG A 21 -0.72 0.96 -17.87
CA ARG A 21 -1.77 0.02 -18.24
C ARG A 21 -1.19 -1.08 -19.12
N THR A 22 -0.52 -2.04 -18.48
CA THR A 22 0.08 -3.20 -19.14
C THR A 22 0.22 -4.34 -18.14
N CYS A 23 0.73 -5.49 -18.57
CA CYS A 23 1.07 -6.59 -17.67
C CYS A 23 2.39 -6.32 -16.92
N ALA A 24 2.59 -7.05 -15.81
CA ALA A 24 3.76 -6.85 -14.94
C ALA A 24 5.08 -7.12 -15.66
N SER A 25 5.16 -8.16 -16.50
CA SER A 25 6.34 -8.48 -17.27
C SER A 25 6.76 -7.34 -18.20
N GLU A 26 5.84 -6.78 -18.97
CA GLU A 26 6.16 -5.65 -19.85
C GLU A 26 6.66 -4.41 -19.10
N LEU A 27 6.16 -4.15 -17.89
CA LEU A 27 6.64 -3.03 -17.08
C LEU A 27 8.08 -3.30 -16.61
N LEU A 28 8.33 -4.49 -16.06
CA LEU A 28 9.63 -4.87 -15.52
C LEU A 28 10.71 -4.98 -16.61
N ASP A 29 10.35 -5.37 -17.84
CA ASP A 29 11.29 -5.40 -18.98
C ASP A 29 11.78 -4.01 -19.42
N ARG A 30 11.07 -2.95 -19.04
CA ARG A 30 11.35 -1.56 -19.46
C ARG A 30 12.00 -0.71 -18.38
N ILE A 31 11.88 -1.13 -17.12
CA ILE A 31 12.31 -0.31 -15.98
C ILE A 31 13.20 -1.13 -15.07
N GLU A 32 14.39 -0.61 -14.82
CA GLU A 32 15.32 -1.17 -13.86
C GLU A 32 15.12 -0.51 -12.50
N VAL A 33 14.96 -1.32 -11.45
CA VAL A 33 14.96 -0.86 -10.07
C VAL A 33 16.42 -0.67 -9.65
N PRO A 34 16.84 0.52 -9.19
CA PRO A 34 18.21 0.74 -8.75
C PRO A 34 18.62 -0.21 -7.62
N GLN A 35 19.82 -0.72 -7.65
CA GLN A 35 20.37 -1.59 -6.58
C GLN A 35 20.44 -0.88 -5.22
N THR A 36 20.44 0.45 -5.20
CA THR A 36 20.41 1.28 -4.00
C THR A 36 19.01 1.41 -3.40
N ALA A 37 17.97 0.92 -4.08
CA ALA A 37 16.61 0.96 -3.56
C ALA A 37 16.48 0.08 -2.32
N THR A 38 16.09 0.68 -1.20
CA THR A 38 15.97 0.01 0.10
C THR A 38 14.55 -0.44 0.42
N GLN A 39 13.57 0.14 -0.24
CA GLN A 39 12.14 -0.15 -0.06
C GLN A 39 11.42 -0.14 -1.40
N LEU A 40 10.59 -1.14 -1.61
CA LEU A 40 9.86 -1.34 -2.86
C LEU A 40 8.40 -1.69 -2.60
N LEU A 41 7.49 -1.04 -3.29
CA LEU A 41 6.07 -1.37 -3.39
C LEU A 41 5.78 -1.85 -4.82
N VAL A 42 5.10 -2.97 -4.97
CA VAL A 42 4.64 -3.49 -6.28
C VAL A 42 3.16 -3.80 -6.20
N HIS A 43 2.39 -3.42 -7.20
CA HIS A 43 0.96 -3.68 -7.26
C HIS A 43 0.48 -3.99 -8.68
N VAL A 44 -0.29 -5.06 -8.78
CA VAL A 44 -1.06 -5.42 -9.96
C VAL A 44 -2.53 -5.15 -9.63
N ARG A 45 -3.20 -4.33 -10.45
CA ARG A 45 -4.53 -3.82 -10.15
C ARG A 45 -5.60 -4.47 -11.01
N ASP A 46 -6.65 -4.94 -10.34
CA ASP A 46 -8.00 -5.08 -10.89
C ASP A 46 -8.85 -3.99 -10.24
N TYR A 47 -9.46 -3.09 -11.02
CA TYR A 47 -10.06 -1.90 -10.45
C TYR A 47 -11.50 -2.11 -9.98
N THR A 48 -11.85 -1.46 -8.87
CA THR A 48 -13.20 -1.38 -8.33
C THR A 48 -13.75 0.04 -8.48
N LYS A 49 -13.00 1.05 -8.06
CA LYS A 49 -13.32 2.48 -8.18
C LYS A 49 -12.14 3.23 -8.81
N GLY A 50 -12.42 4.24 -9.63
CA GLY A 50 -11.39 5.02 -10.32
C GLY A 50 -10.87 4.34 -11.59
N HIS A 51 -11.45 4.73 -12.74
CA HIS A 51 -11.20 4.09 -14.02
C HIS A 51 -9.70 4.07 -14.40
N PRO A 52 -9.12 2.94 -14.84
CA PRO A 52 -7.67 2.78 -15.08
C PRO A 52 -7.11 3.62 -16.24
N ARG A 53 -7.98 4.18 -17.13
CA ARG A 53 -7.55 5.13 -18.16
C ARG A 53 -7.07 6.45 -17.58
N VAL A 54 -7.50 6.81 -16.37
CA VAL A 54 -7.01 7.96 -15.62
C VAL A 54 -5.79 7.50 -14.84
N LEU A 55 -4.61 7.81 -15.37
CA LEU A 55 -3.33 7.28 -14.83
C LEU A 55 -3.15 7.51 -13.33
N PRO A 56 -3.49 8.67 -12.75
CA PRO A 56 -3.43 8.89 -11.30
C PRO A 56 -4.21 7.87 -10.47
N ASN A 57 -5.31 7.30 -10.98
CA ASN A 57 -6.09 6.28 -10.29
C ASN A 57 -5.38 4.92 -10.15
N ASN A 58 -4.29 4.70 -10.89
CA ASN A 58 -3.57 3.42 -10.84
C ASN A 58 -2.53 3.43 -9.72
N HIS A 59 -2.36 2.26 -9.09
CA HIS A 59 -1.36 2.09 -8.02
C HIS A 59 0.06 2.00 -8.59
N PRO A 60 1.06 2.47 -7.83
CA PRO A 60 0.96 3.14 -6.53
C PRO A 60 0.32 4.51 -6.63
N ILE A 61 -0.50 4.87 -5.64
CA ILE A 61 -1.17 6.17 -5.52
C ILE A 61 -0.27 7.13 -4.76
N ARG A 62 -0.17 8.36 -5.26
CA ARG A 62 0.51 9.45 -4.55
C ARG A 62 -0.51 10.46 -4.03
N HIS A 63 -0.40 10.82 -2.76
CA HIS A 63 -1.04 12.00 -2.18
C HIS A 63 0.02 12.79 -1.41
N GLY A 64 0.35 13.99 -1.88
CA GLY A 64 1.44 14.78 -1.32
C GLY A 64 2.77 14.02 -1.26
N ALA A 65 3.33 13.89 -0.06
CA ALA A 65 4.57 13.17 0.21
C ALA A 65 4.38 11.66 0.42
N VAL A 66 3.14 11.18 0.49
CA VAL A 66 2.83 9.76 0.74
C VAL A 66 2.54 9.02 -0.56
N VAL A 67 3.17 7.87 -0.73
CA VAL A 67 2.98 6.96 -1.88
C VAL A 67 2.65 5.57 -1.37
N GLY A 68 1.54 4.99 -1.83
CA GLY A 68 1.15 3.68 -1.32
C GLY A 68 0.35 2.82 -2.29
N ILE A 69 0.13 1.59 -1.85
CA ILE A 69 -0.66 0.57 -2.52
C ILE A 69 -1.75 0.06 -1.58
N HIS A 70 -2.88 -0.33 -2.13
CA HIS A 70 -4.04 -0.80 -1.39
C HIS A 70 -4.71 -1.97 -2.12
N ASN A 71 -5.02 -3.01 -1.38
CA ASN A 71 -5.88 -4.10 -1.78
C ASN A 71 -7.15 -4.03 -0.94
N GLY A 72 -8.28 -3.79 -1.58
CA GLY A 72 -9.58 -3.61 -0.93
C GLY A 72 -10.42 -2.53 -1.57
N THR A 73 -11.43 -2.07 -0.83
CA THR A 73 -12.36 -1.01 -1.24
C THR A 73 -12.71 -0.16 -0.02
N ILE A 74 -12.62 1.15 -0.15
CA ILE A 74 -13.07 2.11 0.87
C ILE A 74 -14.39 2.73 0.39
N ALA A 75 -15.45 2.49 1.14
CA ALA A 75 -16.81 2.88 0.73
C ALA A 75 -17.15 4.34 1.06
N ASN A 76 -16.53 4.92 2.08
CA ASN A 76 -16.82 6.27 2.57
C ASN A 76 -15.74 7.30 2.23
N ASP A 77 -14.97 7.08 1.14
CA ASP A 77 -13.85 7.95 0.77
C ASP A 77 -14.30 9.39 0.46
N ASP A 78 -15.33 9.58 -0.35
CA ASP A 78 -15.81 10.92 -0.72
C ASP A 78 -16.35 11.70 0.51
N GLU A 79 -17.03 11.01 1.43
CA GLU A 79 -17.51 11.60 2.69
C GLU A 79 -16.34 12.09 3.55
N LEU A 80 -15.32 11.26 3.73
CA LEU A 80 -14.17 11.61 4.56
C LEU A 80 -13.26 12.67 3.92
N PHE A 81 -13.10 12.69 2.60
CA PHE A 81 -12.43 13.79 1.91
C PHE A 81 -13.12 15.13 2.24
N ALA A 82 -14.45 15.17 2.14
CA ALA A 82 -15.25 16.36 2.46
C ALA A 82 -15.15 16.73 3.95
N ALA A 83 -15.32 15.75 4.85
CA ALA A 83 -15.31 15.97 6.30
C ALA A 83 -13.97 16.51 6.83
N HIS A 84 -12.86 16.12 6.20
CA HIS A 84 -11.52 16.57 6.56
C HIS A 84 -11.05 17.79 5.77
N GLY A 85 -11.83 18.27 4.81
CA GLY A 85 -11.44 19.38 3.92
C GLY A 85 -10.19 19.07 3.09
N ILE A 86 -9.96 17.78 2.77
CA ILE A 86 -8.82 17.34 1.96
C ILE A 86 -9.23 17.41 0.50
N ALA A 87 -8.40 18.04 -0.34
CA ALA A 87 -8.57 17.99 -1.79
C ALA A 87 -7.92 16.72 -2.37
N ARG A 88 -8.47 16.19 -3.46
CA ARG A 88 -7.81 15.15 -4.25
C ARG A 88 -6.47 15.68 -4.77
N ALA A 89 -5.43 14.84 -4.82
CA ALA A 89 -4.10 15.24 -5.29
C ALA A 89 -4.13 15.73 -6.74
N GLU A 90 -5.01 15.15 -7.57
CA GLU A 90 -5.27 15.60 -8.92
C GLU A 90 -6.79 15.68 -9.19
N PRO A 91 -7.28 16.70 -9.95
CA PRO A 91 -8.72 16.91 -10.15
C PRO A 91 -9.46 15.73 -10.80
N CYS A 92 -8.73 14.89 -11.56
CA CYS A 92 -9.32 13.73 -12.25
C CYS A 92 -9.28 12.44 -11.40
N MET A 93 -8.69 12.47 -10.21
CA MET A 93 -8.62 11.30 -9.33
C MET A 93 -9.99 11.01 -8.70
N THR A 94 -10.37 9.73 -8.76
CA THR A 94 -11.61 9.21 -8.18
C THR A 94 -11.41 7.89 -7.45
N VAL A 95 -10.15 7.43 -7.33
CA VAL A 95 -9.82 6.19 -6.64
C VAL A 95 -10.01 6.35 -5.12
N ASP A 96 -10.69 5.40 -4.52
CA ASP A 96 -10.96 5.35 -3.08
C ASP A 96 -9.69 5.23 -2.23
N SER A 97 -8.73 4.49 -2.72
CA SER A 97 -7.44 4.24 -2.05
C SER A 97 -6.65 5.50 -1.72
N GLU A 98 -6.84 6.59 -2.47
CA GLU A 98 -6.16 7.86 -2.22
C GLU A 98 -6.42 8.39 -0.80
N LEU A 99 -7.64 8.18 -0.28
CA LEU A 99 -8.00 8.63 1.07
C LEU A 99 -7.07 8.06 2.14
N ILE A 100 -6.65 6.80 2.03
CA ILE A 100 -5.74 6.17 3.00
C ILE A 100 -4.44 6.99 3.10
N PHE A 101 -3.89 7.40 1.97
CA PHE A 101 -2.62 8.11 1.90
C PHE A 101 -2.76 9.59 2.27
N ALA A 102 -3.89 10.19 1.95
CA ALA A 102 -4.25 11.54 2.39
C ALA A 102 -4.37 11.62 3.92
N LEU A 103 -5.03 10.64 4.56
CA LEU A 103 -5.10 10.54 6.00
C LEU A 103 -3.73 10.24 6.63
N ALA A 104 -2.93 9.37 6.01
CA ALA A 104 -1.57 9.09 6.49
C ALA A 104 -0.68 10.34 6.48
N GLU A 105 -0.82 11.21 5.48
CA GLU A 105 -0.12 12.49 5.42
C GLU A 105 -0.63 13.48 6.45
N GLN A 106 -1.92 13.69 6.51
CA GLN A 106 -2.54 14.69 7.40
C GLN A 106 -2.35 14.34 8.88
N PHE A 107 -2.43 13.05 9.22
CA PHE A 107 -2.36 12.56 10.60
C PHE A 107 -1.06 11.81 10.92
N ARG A 108 0.08 12.30 10.41
CA ARG A 108 1.40 11.72 10.74
C ARG A 108 1.57 11.54 12.24
N GLY A 109 2.00 10.35 12.67
CA GLY A 109 2.14 9.99 14.08
C GLY A 109 0.85 9.55 14.79
N ARG A 110 -0.33 9.70 14.15
CA ARG A 110 -1.62 9.20 14.64
C ARG A 110 -2.41 8.46 13.55
N THR A 111 -1.70 7.87 12.61
CA THR A 111 -2.28 7.23 11.43
C THR A 111 -3.25 6.10 11.79
N ALA A 112 -2.94 5.29 12.80
CA ALA A 112 -3.83 4.23 13.26
C ALA A 112 -5.22 4.77 13.63
N HIS A 113 -5.27 5.86 14.40
CA HIS A 113 -6.54 6.51 14.76
C HIS A 113 -7.30 7.07 13.54
N ALA A 114 -6.58 7.58 12.53
CA ALA A 114 -7.21 8.05 11.30
C ALA A 114 -7.82 6.90 10.49
N LEU A 115 -7.18 5.73 10.48
CA LEU A 115 -7.67 4.54 9.78
C LEU A 115 -8.94 3.93 10.42
N GLU A 116 -9.23 4.19 11.69
CA GLU A 116 -10.48 3.75 12.36
C GLU A 116 -11.75 4.30 11.70
N ARG A 117 -11.65 5.41 10.97
CA ARG A 117 -12.79 6.05 10.31
C ARG A 117 -13.14 5.44 8.97
N LEU A 118 -12.28 4.57 8.44
CA LEU A 118 -12.51 3.95 7.14
C LEU A 118 -13.56 2.85 7.24
N VAL A 119 -14.54 2.90 6.37
CA VAL A 119 -15.51 1.84 6.15
C VAL A 119 -15.13 1.09 4.89
N GLY A 120 -14.72 -0.16 5.02
CA GLY A 120 -14.28 -0.93 3.86
C GLY A 120 -13.31 -2.07 4.19
N SER A 121 -12.88 -2.76 3.14
CA SER A 121 -11.84 -3.79 3.25
C SER A 121 -10.46 -3.19 2.94
N MET A 122 -9.42 -3.58 3.70
CA MET A 122 -8.11 -2.93 3.57
C MET A 122 -6.93 -3.83 3.92
N ALA A 123 -6.00 -3.95 2.98
CA ALA A 123 -4.60 -4.28 3.21
C ALA A 123 -3.75 -3.27 2.43
N THR A 124 -2.88 -2.52 3.11
CA THR A 124 -2.17 -1.39 2.50
C THR A 124 -0.72 -1.32 2.95
N ALA A 125 0.11 -0.73 2.10
CA ALA A 125 1.51 -0.41 2.36
C ALA A 125 1.83 0.97 1.78
N TRP A 126 2.62 1.78 2.50
CA TRP A 126 3.02 3.09 1.99
C TRP A 126 4.38 3.55 2.46
N LEU A 127 4.97 4.43 1.68
CA LEU A 127 6.18 5.20 1.93
C LEU A 127 5.80 6.66 2.11
N ASP A 128 6.39 7.34 3.08
CA ASP A 128 6.24 8.78 3.29
C ASP A 128 7.62 9.42 3.11
N GLU A 129 7.75 10.39 2.20
CA GLU A 129 9.02 11.08 1.94
C GLU A 129 9.55 11.89 3.15
N GLY A 130 8.71 12.13 4.15
CA GLY A 130 9.08 12.74 5.44
C GLY A 130 9.57 11.75 6.49
N ARG A 131 9.65 10.44 6.18
CA ARG A 131 10.02 9.35 7.09
C ARG A 131 10.85 8.31 6.35
N GLU A 132 11.69 7.59 7.08
CA GLU A 132 12.50 6.50 6.49
C GLU A 132 11.77 5.14 6.50
N GLU A 133 10.72 5.03 7.28
CA GLU A 133 10.02 3.76 7.48
C GLU A 133 9.07 3.45 6.31
N LEU A 134 8.91 2.16 6.06
CA LEU A 134 7.78 1.58 5.35
C LEU A 134 6.68 1.28 6.37
N LEU A 135 5.45 1.67 6.07
CA LEU A 135 4.30 1.36 6.90
C LEU A 135 3.41 0.32 6.21
N LEU A 136 2.93 -0.63 7.00
CA LEU A 136 2.00 -1.66 6.57
C LEU A 136 0.78 -1.60 7.49
N ALA A 137 -0.44 -1.63 6.94
CA ALA A 137 -1.64 -1.71 7.75
C ALA A 137 -2.63 -2.73 7.18
N ARG A 138 -3.30 -3.44 8.09
CA ARG A 138 -4.39 -4.34 7.77
C ARG A 138 -5.65 -3.93 8.51
N GLY A 139 -6.69 -3.58 7.75
CA GLY A 139 -8.05 -3.44 8.23
C GLY A 139 -8.80 -4.77 8.16
N MET A 140 -10.06 -4.72 7.78
CA MET A 140 -10.94 -5.89 7.63
C MET A 140 -10.82 -6.51 6.22
N GLY A 141 -11.12 -7.79 6.11
CA GLY A 141 -11.51 -8.48 4.87
C GLY A 141 -10.40 -8.79 3.88
N ARG A 142 -9.24 -8.13 3.93
CA ARG A 142 -8.13 -8.38 3.01
C ARG A 142 -6.92 -8.95 3.76
N PRO A 143 -6.34 -10.06 3.29
CA PRO A 143 -5.17 -10.63 3.93
C PRO A 143 -3.93 -9.78 3.65
N LEU A 144 -3.04 -9.73 4.64
CA LEU A 144 -1.70 -9.17 4.55
C LEU A 144 -0.73 -10.14 5.23
N TRP A 145 0.20 -10.66 4.48
CA TRP A 145 1.24 -11.57 4.96
C TRP A 145 2.58 -10.88 4.99
N ILE A 146 3.40 -11.21 5.99
CA ILE A 146 4.80 -10.81 6.05
C ILE A 146 5.69 -12.04 6.16
N GLY A 147 6.85 -11.97 5.50
CA GLY A 147 7.94 -12.92 5.59
C GLY A 147 9.20 -12.20 6.02
N THR A 148 9.83 -12.65 7.11
CA THR A 148 11.05 -12.02 7.64
C THR A 148 12.24 -12.97 7.53
N SER A 149 13.36 -12.46 7.04
CA SER A 149 14.69 -13.06 7.10
C SER A 149 15.53 -12.38 8.19
N THR A 150 16.84 -12.55 8.17
CA THR A 150 17.76 -11.88 9.12
C THR A 150 17.87 -10.37 8.89
N GLN A 151 17.75 -9.92 7.65
CA GLN A 151 17.99 -8.52 7.25
C GLN A 151 16.86 -7.91 6.42
N GLU A 152 15.87 -8.70 5.99
CA GLU A 152 14.86 -8.27 5.05
C GLU A 152 13.46 -8.62 5.54
N LEU A 153 12.49 -7.80 5.17
CA LEU A 153 11.08 -8.05 5.35
C LEU A 153 10.37 -7.95 4.00
N PHE A 154 9.66 -9.00 3.65
CA PHE A 154 8.76 -9.06 2.51
C PHE A 154 7.31 -9.01 2.97
N PHE A 155 6.44 -8.46 2.16
CA PHE A 155 5.00 -8.51 2.41
C PHE A 155 4.24 -8.82 1.12
N ALA A 156 3.08 -9.46 1.27
CA ALA A 156 2.24 -9.86 0.15
C ALA A 156 0.78 -10.03 0.59
N SER A 157 -0.14 -10.05 -0.38
CA SER A 157 -1.55 -10.37 -0.16
C SER A 157 -1.80 -11.84 0.14
N THR A 158 -0.86 -12.75 -0.21
CA THR A 158 -0.99 -14.18 0.02
C THR A 158 0.30 -14.79 0.55
N ARG A 159 0.16 -15.90 1.30
CA ARG A 159 1.32 -16.69 1.73
C ARG A 159 2.08 -17.28 0.53
N ALA A 160 1.35 -17.74 -0.50
CA ALA A 160 1.93 -18.33 -1.69
C ALA A 160 2.89 -17.37 -2.42
N ALA A 161 2.61 -16.07 -2.44
CA ALA A 161 3.53 -15.08 -3.01
C ALA A 161 4.87 -15.02 -2.24
N LEU A 162 4.85 -15.22 -0.91
CA LEU A 162 6.07 -15.31 -0.12
C LEU A 162 6.80 -16.66 -0.32
N ASP A 163 6.09 -17.72 -0.67
CA ASP A 163 6.72 -19.00 -1.04
C ASP A 163 7.50 -18.85 -2.36
N VAL A 164 6.96 -18.10 -3.32
CA VAL A 164 7.66 -17.72 -4.56
C VAL A 164 8.92 -16.91 -4.27
N VAL A 165 8.86 -15.94 -3.35
CA VAL A 165 10.07 -15.18 -2.94
C VAL A 165 11.16 -16.11 -2.41
N GLU A 166 10.83 -17.08 -1.56
CA GLU A 166 11.82 -18.07 -1.08
C GLU A 166 12.43 -18.90 -2.22
N GLU A 167 11.60 -19.32 -3.18
CA GLU A 167 12.05 -20.14 -4.32
C GLU A 167 13.09 -19.40 -5.18
N TYR A 168 12.85 -18.13 -5.46
CA TYR A 168 13.71 -17.35 -6.37
C TYR A 168 14.85 -16.60 -5.67
N SER A 169 14.78 -16.35 -4.36
CA SER A 169 15.80 -15.61 -3.63
C SER A 169 16.76 -16.48 -2.81
N SER A 170 16.49 -17.78 -2.70
CA SER A 170 17.21 -18.72 -1.80
C SER A 170 17.16 -18.32 -0.32
N LEU A 171 16.31 -17.36 0.06
CA LEU A 171 16.09 -16.95 1.45
C LEU A 171 15.18 -17.95 2.17
N LYS A 172 15.28 -17.98 3.49
CA LYS A 172 14.30 -18.65 4.37
C LYS A 172 13.51 -17.59 5.13
N LEU A 173 12.19 -17.59 4.93
CA LEU A 173 11.29 -16.59 5.49
C LEU A 173 10.46 -17.18 6.64
N ARG A 174 10.48 -16.50 7.79
CA ARG A 174 9.46 -16.73 8.82
C ARG A 174 8.19 -16.00 8.41
N LYS A 175 7.21 -16.74 7.89
CA LYS A 175 5.96 -16.21 7.35
C LYS A 175 4.88 -16.15 8.42
N ARG A 176 4.14 -15.05 8.45
CA ARG A 176 2.96 -14.91 9.31
C ARG A 176 1.97 -13.93 8.69
N GLU A 177 0.71 -14.15 8.98
CA GLU A 177 -0.35 -13.21 8.66
C GLU A 177 -0.35 -12.04 9.66
N VAL A 178 -0.54 -10.83 9.17
CA VAL A 178 -0.72 -9.64 10.00
C VAL A 178 -2.15 -9.64 10.54
N ARG A 179 -2.31 -9.39 11.84
CA ARG A 179 -3.63 -9.33 12.47
C ARG A 179 -4.43 -8.12 11.95
N GLU A 180 -5.73 -8.29 11.77
CA GLU A 180 -6.65 -7.16 11.50
C GLU A 180 -6.56 -6.08 12.58
N GLY A 181 -6.74 -4.82 12.17
CA GLY A 181 -6.58 -3.66 13.05
C GLY A 181 -5.14 -3.37 13.44
N SER A 182 -4.14 -3.82 12.65
CA SER A 182 -2.72 -3.59 12.97
C SER A 182 -2.08 -2.61 12.01
N VAL A 183 -1.19 -1.78 12.54
CA VAL A 183 -0.20 -0.99 11.78
C VAL A 183 1.19 -1.45 12.19
N LEU A 184 2.04 -1.74 11.23
CA LEU A 184 3.44 -2.11 11.42
C LEU A 184 4.33 -1.02 10.85
N VAL A 185 5.34 -0.62 11.61
CA VAL A 185 6.39 0.32 11.19
C VAL A 185 7.64 -0.49 10.93
N VAL A 186 8.17 -0.42 9.71
CA VAL A 186 9.30 -1.24 9.24
C VAL A 186 10.46 -0.33 8.85
N ASN A 187 11.64 -0.60 9.39
CA ASN A 187 12.89 0.07 9.02
C ASN A 187 14.03 -0.95 8.97
N GLY A 188 14.92 -0.85 7.98
CA GLY A 188 16.06 -1.76 7.82
C GLY A 188 15.66 -3.25 7.80
N GLY A 189 14.55 -3.59 7.14
CA GLY A 189 14.04 -4.96 7.07
C GLY A 189 13.46 -5.52 8.38
N ARG A 190 13.26 -4.67 9.39
CA ARG A 190 12.77 -5.08 10.74
C ARG A 190 11.54 -4.28 11.15
N ILE A 191 10.66 -4.92 11.90
CA ILE A 191 9.53 -4.23 12.54
C ILE A 191 10.07 -3.47 13.75
N VAL A 192 10.09 -2.15 13.67
CA VAL A 192 10.57 -1.23 14.70
C VAL A 192 9.45 -0.63 15.55
N GLY A 193 8.21 -0.71 15.07
CA GLY A 193 7.03 -0.21 15.77
C GLY A 193 5.77 -0.97 15.42
N ARG A 194 4.79 -0.91 16.32
CA ARG A 194 3.45 -1.48 16.13
C ARG A 194 2.44 -0.54 16.74
N ASP A 195 1.32 -0.38 16.03
CA ASP A 195 0.16 0.32 16.52
C ASP A 195 -1.10 -0.49 16.17
N SER A 196 -2.23 -0.14 16.72
CA SER A 196 -3.49 -0.84 16.48
C SER A 196 -4.65 0.13 16.38
N PHE A 197 -5.64 -0.26 15.61
CA PHE A 197 -6.91 0.45 15.45
C PHE A 197 -8.07 -0.54 15.39
N ARG A 198 -9.28 -0.04 15.52
CA ARG A 198 -10.50 -0.85 15.43
C ARG A 198 -11.11 -0.64 14.04
N PRO A 199 -10.93 -1.59 13.10
CA PRO A 199 -11.58 -1.49 11.79
C PRO A 199 -13.10 -1.62 11.94
N ASP A 200 -13.84 -0.95 11.06
CA ASP A 200 -15.27 -1.15 10.95
C ASP A 200 -15.55 -2.58 10.45
N MET A 201 -16.20 -3.40 11.28
CA MET A 201 -16.52 -4.79 10.97
C MET A 201 -17.91 -4.95 10.31
N SER A 202 -18.62 -3.86 10.07
CA SER A 202 -19.98 -3.90 9.48
C SER A 202 -19.98 -3.93 7.95
N PHE A 203 -18.81 -3.65 7.32
CA PHE A 203 -18.70 -3.62 5.88
C PHE A 203 -18.76 -5.03 5.28
N GLU A 204 -19.70 -5.25 4.38
CA GLU A 204 -19.79 -6.46 3.57
C GLU A 204 -19.41 -6.11 2.11
N GLU A 205 -18.35 -6.72 1.63
CA GLU A 205 -17.92 -6.55 0.24
C GLU A 205 -18.89 -7.28 -0.68
N ARG A 206 -19.55 -6.53 -1.56
CA ARG A 206 -20.42 -7.13 -2.57
C ARG A 206 -19.53 -7.76 -3.66
N PRO A 207 -19.80 -9.01 -4.06
CA PRO A 207 -19.11 -9.58 -5.23
C PRO A 207 -19.41 -8.71 -6.46
N LEU A 208 -18.36 -8.45 -7.22
CA LEU A 208 -18.43 -7.74 -8.52
C LEU A 208 -19.15 -8.60 -9.56
#